data_f345f34f19138a9ca54ffe5156d2433f
#
_entry.id   f345f34f19138a9ca54ffe5156d2433f
#
_cell.length_a   1.000
_cell.length_b   1.000
_cell.length_c   1.000
_cell.angle_alpha   90.00
_cell.angle_beta   90.00
_cell.angle_gamma   90.00
#
_symmetry.space_group_name_H-M   'P 1'
#
loop_
_entity.id
_entity.type
_entity.pdbx_description
1 polymer ?
#
loop_
_entity_poly.entity_id
_entity_poly.type
_entity_poly.pdbx_seq_one_letter_code
_entity_poly.pdbx_strand_id
1 'polypeptide(L)'
;MKQLHIILNFTLHVHLLITPQAKYGISHTMQDTGRKFVQYMNRSYRRSGTLWEGRYKASLVESEAYLLTCMRYIEMNPVRAGMVEHPGDYRWSSYAANANGKGNPIVSQHPQYLQLGRDTSMRQYAYRELFRGALDTTQLHQLREALNQELVLGRENFKNRIEQMVQRQVRRGADGRPRVSEEVGKYEAAIPGILAKTGI
;
A
#
# COMPACT_ATOMS: atom_id res chain seq x y z
N MET A 1 1.57 12.68 15.32
CA MET A 1 1.01 13.14 14.02
C MET A 1 1.36 12.14 12.96
N LYS A 2 0.62 12.03 11.87
CA LYS A 2 0.90 11.15 10.73
C LYS A 2 1.59 11.96 9.65
N GLN A 3 2.55 11.37 8.96
CA GLN A 3 3.16 12.02 7.81
C GLN A 3 2.64 11.35 6.54
N LEU A 4 1.80 12.06 5.79
CA LEU A 4 1.34 11.66 4.47
C LEU A 4 2.29 12.26 3.45
N HIS A 5 2.95 11.42 2.68
CA HIS A 5 3.95 11.85 1.70
C HIS A 5 3.38 11.92 0.28
N ILE A 6 2.46 11.03 -0.03
CA ILE A 6 1.83 10.94 -1.34
C ILE A 6 0.34 10.70 -1.16
N ILE A 7 -0.44 11.41 -1.94
CA ILE A 7 -1.86 11.16 -2.14
C ILE A 7 -2.14 11.16 -3.64
N LEU A 8 -2.90 10.17 -4.07
CA LEU A 8 -3.57 10.15 -5.35
C LEU A 8 -4.99 9.68 -5.13
N ASN A 9 -5.95 10.53 -5.38
CA ASN A 9 -7.36 10.17 -5.38
C ASN A 9 -7.76 9.78 -6.80
N PHE A 10 -8.01 8.50 -7.00
CA PHE A 10 -8.47 7.93 -8.26
C PHE A 10 -9.98 7.74 -8.26
N THR A 11 -10.60 7.58 -9.41
CA THR A 11 -12.07 7.50 -9.52
C THR A 11 -12.68 6.37 -8.67
N LEU A 12 -11.96 5.25 -8.52
CA LEU A 12 -12.44 4.06 -7.82
C LEU A 12 -11.62 3.69 -6.57
N HIS A 13 -10.44 4.26 -6.39
CA HIS A 13 -9.56 3.94 -5.25
C HIS A 13 -8.60 5.09 -4.92
N VAL A 14 -8.01 5.03 -3.74
CA VAL A 14 -7.04 6.03 -3.27
C VAL A 14 -5.72 5.32 -2.97
N HIS A 15 -4.63 5.85 -3.49
CA HIS A 15 -3.28 5.46 -3.11
C HIS A 15 -2.71 6.44 -2.09
N LEU A 16 -2.17 5.91 -1.01
CA LEU A 16 -1.54 6.69 0.05
C LEU A 16 -0.17 6.10 0.37
N LEU A 17 0.85 6.95 0.49
CA LEU A 17 2.15 6.60 1.04
C LEU A 17 2.30 7.34 2.36
N ILE A 18 2.35 6.59 3.46
CA ILE A 18 2.23 7.14 4.83
C ILE A 18 3.31 6.56 5.72
N THR A 19 3.96 7.41 6.51
CA THR A 19 4.79 6.99 7.64
C THR A 19 3.99 7.13 8.93
N PRO A 20 3.63 6.01 9.61
CA PRO A 20 2.93 6.07 10.88
C PRO A 20 3.87 6.53 11.99
N GLN A 21 3.39 7.41 12.89
CA GLN A 21 4.13 7.86 14.08
C GLN A 21 3.61 7.19 15.36
N ALA A 22 2.61 6.33 15.25
CA ALA A 22 2.05 5.59 16.37
C ALA A 22 1.55 4.22 15.91
N LYS A 23 1.60 3.26 16.82
CA LYS A 23 0.95 1.95 16.66
C LYS A 23 -0.53 2.19 16.30
N TYR A 24 -1.10 1.52 15.38
CA TYR A 24 -2.48 1.68 14.89
C TYR A 24 -2.80 3.02 14.19
N GLY A 25 -1.81 3.91 14.02
CA GLY A 25 -2.04 5.23 13.40
C GLY A 25 -2.67 5.16 12.00
N ILE A 26 -2.25 4.21 11.16
CA ILE A 26 -2.83 4.00 9.82
C ILE A 26 -4.27 3.48 9.95
N SER A 27 -4.50 2.46 10.76
CA SER A 27 -5.84 1.85 10.92
C SER A 27 -6.88 2.86 11.39
N HIS A 28 -6.55 3.67 12.39
CA HIS A 28 -7.45 4.73 12.86
C HIS A 28 -7.71 5.77 11.77
N THR A 29 -6.66 6.15 10.99
CA THR A 29 -6.86 7.13 9.89
C THR A 29 -7.79 6.59 8.83
N MET A 30 -7.56 5.35 8.40
CA MET A 30 -8.38 4.73 7.36
C MET A 30 -9.83 4.55 7.83
N GLN A 31 -10.02 4.15 9.08
CA GLN A 31 -11.34 4.00 9.67
C GLN A 31 -12.08 5.34 9.75
N ASP A 32 -11.45 6.38 10.30
CA ASP A 32 -12.10 7.68 10.49
C ASP A 32 -12.38 8.38 9.17
N THR A 33 -11.39 8.39 8.26
CA THR A 33 -11.54 8.99 6.94
C THR A 33 -12.59 8.25 6.13
N GLY A 34 -12.53 6.91 6.11
CA GLY A 34 -13.48 6.09 5.39
C GLY A 34 -14.91 6.27 5.89
N ARG A 35 -15.11 6.29 7.21
CA ARG A 35 -16.43 6.52 7.83
C ARG A 35 -16.99 7.91 7.47
N LYS A 36 -16.19 8.95 7.64
CA LYS A 36 -16.60 10.33 7.31
C LYS A 36 -16.94 10.49 5.84
N PHE A 37 -16.13 9.88 4.95
CA PHE A 37 -16.38 9.93 3.52
C PHE A 37 -17.69 9.22 3.13
N VAL A 38 -17.95 8.03 3.66
CA VAL A 38 -19.21 7.30 3.43
C VAL A 38 -20.41 8.12 3.92
N GLN A 39 -20.31 8.69 5.13
CA GLN A 39 -21.39 9.54 5.67
C GLN A 39 -21.67 10.78 4.79
N TYR A 40 -20.60 11.44 4.34
CA TYR A 40 -20.71 12.58 3.43
C TYR A 40 -21.39 12.17 2.11
N MET A 41 -20.94 11.10 1.47
CA MET A 41 -21.51 10.63 0.20
C MET A 41 -22.95 10.19 0.35
N ASN A 42 -23.27 9.42 1.40
CA ASN A 42 -24.63 8.97 1.64
C ASN A 42 -25.60 10.14 1.86
N ARG A 43 -25.18 11.16 2.61
CA ARG A 43 -25.98 12.38 2.81
C ARG A 43 -26.13 13.18 1.53
N SER A 44 -25.03 13.42 0.79
CA SER A 44 -25.03 14.26 -0.42
C SER A 44 -25.84 13.65 -1.56
N TYR A 45 -25.81 12.34 -1.68
CA TYR A 45 -26.48 11.62 -2.80
C TYR A 45 -27.72 10.82 -2.36
N ARG A 46 -28.21 11.05 -1.13
CA ARG A 46 -29.41 10.38 -0.56
C ARG A 46 -29.37 8.86 -0.72
N ARG A 47 -28.22 8.26 -0.47
CA ARG A 47 -28.00 6.82 -0.56
C ARG A 47 -27.70 6.21 0.82
N SER A 48 -27.72 4.89 0.92
CA SER A 48 -27.33 4.11 2.11
C SER A 48 -26.29 3.05 1.77
N GLY A 49 -25.68 2.46 2.80
CA GLY A 49 -24.70 1.39 2.66
C GLY A 49 -23.27 1.88 2.54
N THR A 50 -22.35 0.94 2.34
CA THR A 50 -20.92 1.21 2.19
C THR A 50 -20.56 1.61 0.76
N LEU A 51 -19.42 2.33 0.63
CA LEU A 51 -18.76 2.64 -0.64
C LEU A 51 -17.53 1.76 -0.86
N TRP A 52 -17.10 1.05 0.18
CA TRP A 52 -15.87 0.27 0.17
C TRP A 52 -16.18 -1.21 -0.06
N GLU A 53 -15.44 -1.84 -0.99
CA GLU A 53 -15.54 -3.28 -1.23
C GLU A 53 -15.02 -4.10 -0.05
N GLY A 54 -14.11 -3.52 0.75
CA GLY A 54 -13.51 -4.21 1.88
C GLY A 54 -12.55 -3.31 2.66
N ARG A 55 -11.66 -3.94 3.40
CA ARG A 55 -10.59 -3.24 4.12
C ARG A 55 -9.56 -2.70 3.14
N TYR A 56 -8.84 -1.65 3.54
CA TYR A 56 -7.70 -1.15 2.79
C TYR A 56 -6.60 -2.22 2.71
N LYS A 57 -5.93 -2.29 1.57
CA LYS A 57 -4.71 -3.07 1.38
C LYS A 57 -3.50 -2.25 1.81
N ALA A 58 -2.50 -2.89 2.39
CA ALA A 58 -1.28 -2.21 2.83
C ALA A 58 -0.04 -3.06 2.57
N SER A 59 1.00 -2.42 2.06
CA SER A 59 2.32 -2.99 1.84
C SER A 59 3.37 -2.17 2.55
N LEU A 60 4.30 -2.82 3.22
CA LEU A 60 5.43 -2.14 3.84
C LEU A 60 6.51 -1.88 2.79
N VAL A 61 7.01 -0.63 2.75
CA VAL A 61 7.99 -0.19 1.77
C VAL A 61 9.32 0.12 2.45
N GLU A 62 10.43 -0.45 1.94
CA GLU A 62 11.78 -0.03 2.31
C GLU A 62 12.06 1.35 1.73
N SER A 63 12.08 2.38 2.59
CA SER A 63 12.14 3.77 2.16
C SER A 63 13.37 4.10 1.34
N GLU A 64 14.56 3.62 1.75
CA GLU A 64 15.81 3.95 1.08
C GLU A 64 15.90 3.43 -0.36
N ALA A 65 15.29 2.28 -0.63
CA ALA A 65 15.39 1.63 -1.93
C ALA A 65 14.20 1.92 -2.85
N TYR A 66 12.99 2.04 -2.29
CA TYR A 66 11.77 1.98 -3.09
C TYR A 66 10.83 3.17 -2.92
N LEU A 67 11.07 4.11 -1.99
CA LEU A 67 10.13 5.21 -1.73
C LEU A 67 9.88 6.06 -2.98
N LEU A 68 10.95 6.55 -3.61
CA LEU A 68 10.83 7.43 -4.79
C LEU A 68 10.19 6.69 -5.98
N THR A 69 10.47 5.40 -6.12
CA THR A 69 9.81 4.54 -7.11
C THR A 69 8.32 4.40 -6.83
N CYS A 70 7.92 4.22 -5.56
CA CYS A 70 6.52 4.19 -5.16
C CYS A 70 5.82 5.54 -5.40
N MET A 71 6.48 6.66 -5.04
CA MET A 71 5.97 8.00 -5.27
C MET A 71 5.67 8.20 -6.77
N ARG A 72 6.64 7.90 -7.61
CA ARG A 72 6.52 7.98 -9.06
C ARG A 72 5.44 7.04 -9.60
N TYR A 73 5.40 5.79 -9.14
CA TYR A 73 4.38 4.83 -9.53
C TYR A 73 2.97 5.36 -9.25
N ILE A 74 2.74 5.89 -8.06
CA ILE A 74 1.44 6.42 -7.64
C ILE A 74 1.06 7.62 -8.51
N GLU A 75 1.95 8.60 -8.64
CA GLU A 75 1.65 9.86 -9.34
C GLU A 75 1.54 9.68 -10.87
N MET A 76 2.11 8.61 -11.44
CA MET A 76 1.94 8.24 -12.85
C MET A 76 0.67 7.42 -13.13
N ASN A 77 -0.10 7.04 -12.12
CA ASN A 77 -1.31 6.23 -12.33
C ASN A 77 -2.33 6.91 -13.28
N PRO A 78 -2.63 8.22 -13.17
CA PRO A 78 -3.57 8.86 -14.08
C PRO A 78 -3.10 8.85 -15.54
N VAL A 79 -1.80 9.00 -15.76
CA VAL A 79 -1.21 8.93 -17.12
C VAL A 79 -1.33 7.50 -17.67
N ARG A 80 -0.96 6.49 -16.85
CA ARG A 80 -1.10 5.08 -17.28
C ARG A 80 -2.54 4.65 -17.53
N ALA A 81 -3.49 5.30 -16.89
CA ALA A 81 -4.92 5.07 -17.10
C ALA A 81 -5.49 5.89 -18.28
N GLY A 82 -4.67 6.67 -18.99
CA GLY A 82 -5.11 7.50 -20.11
C GLY A 82 -6.03 8.66 -19.72
N MET A 83 -6.03 9.06 -18.43
CA MET A 83 -6.88 10.16 -17.96
C MET A 83 -6.29 11.53 -18.24
N VAL A 84 -4.97 11.62 -18.24
CA VAL A 84 -4.19 12.83 -18.55
C VAL A 84 -2.91 12.43 -19.27
N GLU A 85 -2.30 13.36 -20.01
CA GLU A 85 -1.04 13.12 -20.70
C GLU A 85 0.18 13.31 -19.79
N HIS A 86 0.06 14.22 -18.81
CA HIS A 86 1.14 14.52 -17.87
C HIS A 86 0.63 14.46 -16.42
N PRO A 87 1.42 13.93 -15.44
CA PRO A 87 0.97 13.80 -14.04
C PRO A 87 0.63 15.14 -13.38
N GLY A 88 1.19 16.25 -13.88
CA GLY A 88 0.89 17.60 -13.42
C GLY A 88 -0.51 18.09 -13.75
N ASP A 89 -1.17 17.49 -14.73
CA ASP A 89 -2.51 17.85 -15.17
C ASP A 89 -3.60 17.22 -14.31
N TYR A 90 -3.22 16.23 -13.49
CA TYR A 90 -4.16 15.58 -12.58
C TYR A 90 -4.18 16.28 -11.21
N ARG A 91 -5.21 17.08 -10.99
CA ARG A 91 -5.34 17.95 -9.79
C ARG A 91 -5.40 17.20 -8.46
N TRP A 92 -5.84 15.95 -8.45
CA TRP A 92 -6.06 15.15 -7.25
C TRP A 92 -4.84 14.29 -6.88
N SER A 93 -3.65 14.81 -7.14
CA SER A 93 -2.37 14.18 -6.92
C SER A 93 -1.45 15.10 -6.11
N SER A 94 -0.52 14.50 -5.38
CA SER A 94 0.59 15.21 -4.72
C SER A 94 1.67 15.70 -5.67
N TYR A 95 1.65 15.32 -6.95
CA TYR A 95 2.66 15.71 -7.93
C TYR A 95 2.89 17.21 -7.96
N ALA A 96 1.82 18.00 -7.97
CA ALA A 96 1.94 19.47 -8.00
C ALA A 96 2.68 20.04 -6.76
N ALA A 97 2.56 19.41 -5.60
CA ALA A 97 3.30 19.79 -4.41
C ALA A 97 4.77 19.37 -4.50
N ASN A 98 5.05 18.14 -4.90
CA ASN A 98 6.39 17.58 -4.94
C ASN A 98 7.23 18.11 -6.12
N ALA A 99 6.64 18.22 -7.31
CA ALA A 99 7.34 18.62 -8.54
C ALA A 99 7.36 20.13 -8.78
N ASN A 100 6.31 20.85 -8.35
CA ASN A 100 6.12 22.27 -8.68
C ASN A 100 6.02 23.18 -7.45
N GLY A 101 6.14 22.63 -6.24
CA GLY A 101 6.09 23.41 -5.00
C GLY A 101 4.73 24.03 -4.68
N LYS A 102 3.65 23.58 -5.30
CA LYS A 102 2.31 24.05 -4.95
C LYS A 102 1.96 23.58 -3.54
N GLY A 103 1.68 24.50 -2.65
CA GLY A 103 1.35 24.21 -1.26
C GLY A 103 0.21 23.17 -1.16
N ASN A 104 0.44 22.13 -0.36
CA ASN A 104 -0.59 21.14 -0.02
C ASN A 104 -0.48 20.83 1.48
N PRO A 105 -1.47 21.25 2.29
CA PRO A 105 -1.38 21.19 3.75
C PRO A 105 -1.38 19.76 4.30
N ILE A 106 -1.76 18.77 3.51
CA ILE A 106 -1.82 17.37 3.95
C ILE A 106 -0.59 16.57 3.51
N VAL A 107 0.24 17.09 2.59
CA VAL A 107 1.44 16.40 2.09
C VAL A 107 2.65 16.85 2.90
N SER A 108 3.39 15.91 3.47
CA SER A 108 4.64 16.12 4.19
C SER A 108 5.81 15.58 3.38
N GLN A 109 6.90 16.32 3.30
CA GLN A 109 8.09 15.88 2.59
C GLN A 109 8.82 14.78 3.37
N HIS A 110 9.10 13.66 2.72
CA HIS A 110 9.87 12.57 3.29
C HIS A 110 11.37 12.85 3.25
N PRO A 111 12.18 12.36 4.20
CA PRO A 111 13.64 12.54 4.16
C PRO A 111 14.30 12.14 2.83
N GLN A 112 13.86 11.05 2.20
CA GLN A 112 14.38 10.64 0.88
C GLN A 112 14.08 11.66 -0.23
N TYR A 113 12.94 12.36 -0.18
CA TYR A 113 12.65 13.47 -1.08
C TYR A 113 13.55 14.68 -0.77
N LEU A 114 13.78 14.98 0.51
CA LEU A 114 14.64 16.09 0.93
C LEU A 114 16.11 15.89 0.48
N GLN A 115 16.56 14.67 0.37
CA GLN A 115 17.91 14.32 -0.11
C GLN A 115 18.11 14.54 -1.60
N LEU A 116 17.06 14.76 -2.39
CA LEU A 116 17.16 15.03 -3.83
C LEU A 116 17.87 16.37 -4.15
N GLY A 117 17.93 17.30 -3.22
CA GLY A 117 18.61 18.57 -3.44
C GLY A 117 18.72 19.44 -2.19
N ARG A 118 19.70 20.33 -2.18
CA ARG A 118 19.99 21.22 -1.04
C ARG A 118 18.88 22.22 -0.77
N ASP A 119 18.24 22.69 -1.83
CA ASP A 119 17.14 23.65 -1.77
C ASP A 119 15.89 23.13 -2.46
N THR A 120 14.80 23.85 -2.34
CA THR A 120 13.49 23.49 -2.91
C THR A 120 13.52 23.38 -4.43
N SER A 121 14.21 24.29 -5.12
CA SER A 121 14.28 24.31 -6.57
C SER A 121 15.05 23.10 -7.11
N MET A 122 16.17 22.76 -6.49
CA MET A 122 16.96 21.57 -6.83
C MET A 122 16.17 20.28 -6.57
N ARG A 123 15.45 20.18 -5.45
CA ARG A 123 14.60 19.01 -5.15
C ARG A 123 13.50 18.84 -6.18
N GLN A 124 12.79 19.90 -6.51
CA GLN A 124 11.74 19.86 -7.52
C GLN A 124 12.27 19.49 -8.90
N TYR A 125 13.42 20.05 -9.28
CA TYR A 125 14.07 19.69 -10.54
C TYR A 125 14.43 18.20 -10.56
N ALA A 126 15.16 17.72 -9.56
CA ALA A 126 15.55 16.31 -9.47
C ALA A 126 14.32 15.37 -9.39
N TYR A 127 13.27 15.80 -8.71
CA TYR A 127 12.04 15.03 -8.66
C TYR A 127 11.36 14.91 -10.04
N ARG A 128 11.27 16.01 -10.82
CA ARG A 128 10.74 15.96 -12.20
C ARG A 128 11.58 15.06 -13.10
N GLU A 129 12.91 15.08 -12.94
CA GLU A 129 13.80 14.20 -13.72
C GLU A 129 13.47 12.71 -13.54
N LEU A 130 12.97 12.30 -12.37
CA LEU A 130 12.52 10.93 -12.15
C LEU A 130 11.40 10.50 -13.11
N PHE A 131 10.62 11.44 -13.65
CA PHE A 131 9.48 11.16 -14.52
C PHE A 131 9.81 11.15 -16.02
N ARG A 132 11.03 11.54 -16.41
CA ARG A 132 11.44 11.56 -17.83
C ARG A 132 11.58 10.19 -18.45
N GLY A 133 12.06 9.19 -17.69
CA GLY A 133 12.21 7.82 -18.18
C GLY A 133 11.00 6.95 -17.83
N ALA A 134 10.75 5.89 -18.56
CA ALA A 134 9.80 4.87 -18.13
C ALA A 134 10.26 4.19 -16.84
N LEU A 135 9.33 3.78 -15.97
CA LEU A 135 9.66 2.84 -14.90
C LEU A 135 10.06 1.50 -15.53
N ASP A 136 11.11 0.89 -15.01
CA ASP A 136 11.50 -0.44 -15.44
C ASP A 136 10.32 -1.42 -15.24
N THR A 137 10.11 -2.27 -16.25
CA THR A 137 9.00 -3.24 -16.25
C THR A 137 9.08 -4.20 -15.09
N THR A 138 10.29 -4.60 -14.68
CA THR A 138 10.53 -5.47 -13.52
C THR A 138 10.12 -4.79 -12.23
N GLN A 139 10.53 -3.53 -12.04
CA GLN A 139 10.13 -2.74 -10.87
C GLN A 139 8.60 -2.54 -10.81
N LEU A 140 7.97 -2.26 -11.95
CA LEU A 140 6.52 -2.14 -12.05
C LEU A 140 5.80 -3.42 -11.65
N HIS A 141 6.31 -4.57 -12.11
CA HIS A 141 5.74 -5.87 -11.77
C HIS A 141 5.86 -6.14 -10.27
N GLN A 142 7.05 -5.99 -9.70
CA GLN A 142 7.30 -6.18 -8.26
C GLN A 142 6.40 -5.28 -7.41
N LEU A 143 6.22 -4.03 -7.81
CA LEU A 143 5.40 -3.05 -7.10
C LEU A 143 3.92 -3.44 -7.13
N ARG A 144 3.40 -3.81 -8.31
CA ARG A 144 2.03 -4.29 -8.48
C ARG A 144 1.76 -5.57 -7.70
N GLU A 145 2.69 -6.50 -7.73
CA GLU A 145 2.60 -7.75 -6.99
C GLU A 145 2.56 -7.50 -5.47
N ALA A 146 3.49 -6.69 -4.97
CA ALA A 146 3.52 -6.32 -3.56
C ALA A 146 2.21 -5.66 -3.11
N LEU A 147 1.68 -4.71 -3.89
CA LEU A 147 0.41 -4.03 -3.58
C LEU A 147 -0.79 -4.98 -3.63
N ASN A 148 -0.86 -5.87 -4.61
CA ASN A 148 -2.00 -6.78 -4.77
C ASN A 148 -2.06 -7.86 -3.69
N GLN A 149 -0.90 -8.34 -3.26
CA GLN A 149 -0.76 -9.45 -2.30
C GLN A 149 -0.42 -8.98 -0.88
N GLU A 150 -0.38 -7.67 -0.63
CA GLU A 150 -0.02 -7.09 0.68
C GLU A 150 1.37 -7.54 1.18
N LEU A 151 2.33 -7.68 0.25
CA LEU A 151 3.69 -8.10 0.53
C LEU A 151 4.59 -6.92 0.90
N VAL A 152 5.76 -7.23 1.45
CA VAL A 152 6.81 -6.23 1.72
C VAL A 152 7.57 -5.92 0.43
N LEU A 153 7.68 -4.64 0.10
CA LEU A 153 8.50 -4.12 -0.99
C LEU A 153 9.85 -3.65 -0.43
N GLY A 154 10.90 -4.38 -0.74
CA GLY A 154 12.24 -4.10 -0.22
C GLY A 154 13.26 -5.09 -0.75
N ARG A 155 14.53 -4.82 -0.44
CA ARG A 155 15.65 -5.75 -0.69
C ARG A 155 15.51 -6.99 0.19
N GLU A 156 16.19 -8.07 -0.17
CA GLU A 156 16.08 -9.36 0.53
C GLU A 156 16.45 -9.25 2.02
N ASN A 157 17.49 -8.51 2.37
CA ASN A 157 17.86 -8.29 3.77
C ASN A 157 16.77 -7.57 4.57
N PHE A 158 16.06 -6.63 3.94
CA PHE A 158 14.94 -5.94 4.57
C PHE A 158 13.77 -6.90 4.79
N LYS A 159 13.39 -7.68 3.78
CA LYS A 159 12.34 -8.70 3.87
C LYS A 159 12.63 -9.72 4.96
N ASN A 160 13.88 -10.26 4.99
CA ASN A 160 14.31 -11.21 6.02
C ASN A 160 14.15 -10.64 7.43
N ARG A 161 14.57 -9.40 7.64
CA ARG A 161 14.42 -8.71 8.93
C ARG A 161 12.94 -8.57 9.33
N ILE A 162 12.09 -8.18 8.38
CA ILE A 162 10.66 -8.05 8.66
C ILE A 162 10.03 -9.40 8.97
N GLU A 163 10.35 -10.46 8.22
CA GLU A 163 9.86 -11.83 8.49
C GLU A 163 10.21 -12.30 9.90
N GLN A 164 11.46 -12.07 10.32
CA GLN A 164 11.89 -12.38 11.69
C GLN A 164 11.11 -11.60 12.75
N MET A 165 10.83 -10.31 12.50
CA MET A 165 10.09 -9.46 13.44
C MET A 165 8.61 -9.82 13.56
N VAL A 166 7.96 -10.19 12.45
CA VAL A 166 6.51 -10.46 12.45
C VAL A 166 6.18 -11.96 12.51
N GLN A 167 7.20 -12.83 12.45
CA GLN A 167 7.07 -14.29 12.42
C GLN A 167 6.06 -14.78 11.38
N ARG A 168 6.03 -14.13 10.24
CA ARG A 168 5.11 -14.39 9.14
C ARG A 168 5.83 -14.18 7.81
N GLN A 169 5.52 -15.00 6.81
CA GLN A 169 5.99 -14.80 5.44
C GLN A 169 5.50 -13.46 4.89
N VAL A 170 6.42 -12.64 4.34
CA VAL A 170 6.15 -11.30 3.80
C VAL A 170 6.48 -11.19 2.31
N ARG A 171 6.86 -12.30 1.69
CA ARG A 171 7.13 -12.43 0.25
C ARG A 171 6.15 -13.41 -0.38
N ARG A 172 6.09 -13.42 -1.72
CA ARG A 172 5.26 -14.38 -2.45
C ARG A 172 5.63 -15.80 -2.05
N GLY A 173 4.62 -16.59 -1.68
CA GLY A 173 4.77 -18.03 -1.51
C GLY A 173 4.99 -18.74 -2.86
N ALA A 174 5.45 -19.98 -2.82
CA ALA A 174 5.49 -20.80 -4.02
C ALA A 174 4.07 -20.94 -4.61
N ASP A 175 3.95 -20.87 -5.93
CA ASP A 175 2.68 -21.08 -6.61
C ASP A 175 2.23 -22.54 -6.41
N GLY A 176 0.98 -22.73 -5.98
CA GLY A 176 0.37 -24.03 -5.83
C GLY A 176 -0.19 -24.31 -4.43
N ARG A 177 -0.91 -25.40 -4.31
CA ARG A 177 -1.41 -25.92 -3.03
C ARG A 177 -0.21 -26.29 -2.15
N PRO A 178 -0.17 -25.88 -0.85
CA PRO A 178 0.87 -26.34 0.07
C PRO A 178 0.96 -27.87 0.02
N ARG A 179 2.16 -28.41 -0.24
CA ARG A 179 2.37 -29.85 -0.09
C ARG A 179 2.13 -30.17 1.37
N VAL A 180 1.13 -31.00 1.63
CA VAL A 180 0.95 -31.61 2.95
C VAL A 180 2.20 -32.45 3.17
N SER A 181 3.06 -32.08 4.11
CA SER A 181 4.16 -32.93 4.53
C SER A 181 3.55 -34.18 5.09
N GLU A 182 4.00 -35.36 4.64
CA GLU A 182 3.52 -36.68 5.10
C GLU A 182 3.85 -36.97 6.57
N GLU A 183 4.23 -36.01 7.38
CA GLU A 183 4.45 -36.13 8.81
C GLU A 183 3.18 -36.04 9.67
N VAL A 184 1.99 -36.03 9.09
CA VAL A 184 0.72 -36.17 9.83
C VAL A 184 0.33 -37.67 9.90
N GLY A 185 1.28 -38.50 10.22
CA GLY A 185 1.07 -39.93 10.43
C GLY A 185 1.36 -40.35 11.85
N LYS A 186 0.75 -39.74 12.88
CA LYS A 186 0.62 -40.31 14.24
C LYS A 186 -0.38 -39.50 15.07
N TYR A 187 -1.62 -39.45 14.61
CA TYR A 187 -2.72 -39.36 15.55
C TYR A 187 -3.32 -40.76 15.66
N GLU A 188 -2.72 -41.60 16.49
CA GLU A 188 -3.37 -42.81 16.99
C GLU A 188 -4.61 -42.38 17.75
N ALA A 189 -5.70 -42.96 17.29
CA ALA A 189 -7.00 -42.88 17.92
C ALA A 189 -6.94 -43.36 19.37
N ALA A 190 -7.15 -42.46 20.28
CA ALA A 190 -7.52 -42.79 21.65
C ALA A 190 -8.81 -42.02 21.96
N ILE A 191 -9.92 -42.54 21.47
CA ILE A 191 -11.24 -42.27 22.07
C ILE A 191 -11.75 -43.56 22.64
N PRO A 192 -11.72 -43.76 23.98
CA PRO A 192 -12.40 -44.88 24.59
C PRO A 192 -13.89 -44.58 24.67
N GLY A 193 -14.69 -45.44 24.05
CA GLY A 193 -16.02 -45.81 24.52
C GLY A 193 -17.14 -44.78 24.46
N ILE A 194 -17.91 -44.82 23.36
CA ILE A 194 -19.36 -44.60 23.46
C ILE A 194 -20.05 -45.84 22.93
N LEU A 195 -20.57 -46.64 23.89
CA LEU A 195 -21.45 -47.74 23.65
C LEU A 195 -22.77 -47.25 23.03
N ALA A 196 -23.07 -47.79 21.88
CA ALA A 196 -24.40 -47.74 21.31
C ALA A 196 -25.37 -48.49 22.20
N LYS A 197 -26.48 -47.88 22.60
CA LYS A 197 -27.68 -48.56 23.01
C LYS A 197 -28.75 -48.33 21.95
N THR A 198 -28.97 -49.34 21.13
CA THR A 198 -30.20 -49.61 20.44
C THR A 198 -31.25 -50.06 21.43
N GLY A 199 -32.48 -49.59 21.28
CA GLY A 199 -33.62 -50.10 22.02
C GLY A 199 -34.93 -49.41 21.70
N ILE A 200 -35.69 -50.03 20.80
CA ILE A 200 -37.16 -49.98 20.53
C ILE A 200 -37.73 -48.67 20.04
#